data_a055a175c7a3570ae5ae4d06859bfb13
#
_entry.id   a055a175c7a3570ae5ae4d06859bfb13
#
_cell.length_a   1.000
_cell.length_b   1.000
_cell.length_c   1.000
_cell.angle_alpha   90.00
_cell.angle_beta   90.00
_cell.angle_gamma   90.00
#
_symmetry.space_group_name_H-M   'P 1'
#
loop_
_entity.id
_entity.type
_entity.pdbx_description
1 polymer ?
#
loop_
_entity_poly.entity_id
_entity_poly.type
_entity_poly.pdbx_seq_one_letter_code
_entity_poly.pdbx_strand_id
1 'polypeptide(L)'
;RYELGLILSGYRNEVKKLASNQFISNTYTRTEVGHPISSFYGYVIDGIFQTQGEVDSHVEQSDKAIGRWKYRDVNNDGKIDSQDRAYIGNPHPDFEYSLSSRFYYKNFDLSLYIQGSQGNDICFASKGGRDGLDFWGDYFNKSTRILNTWTPENRNAELPEINILNPNDEAGKVSSYLIEDGSYIRLKQLELGYTLPKQTLSKIGLQQCRVYLNAENLLTLTKYNNI
;
A
#
# COMPACT_ATOMS: atom_id res chain seq x y z
N ARG A 1 -0.23 32.50 -22.52
CA ARG A 1 -0.08 32.65 -21.07
C ARG A 1 -0.05 31.26 -20.44
N TYR A 2 0.80 31.07 -19.46
CA TYR A 2 0.77 29.86 -18.63
C TYR A 2 0.88 30.23 -17.15
N GLU A 3 0.39 29.35 -16.30
CA GLU A 3 0.47 29.43 -14.84
C GLU A 3 0.95 28.07 -14.35
N LEU A 4 1.89 28.08 -13.41
CA LEU A 4 2.45 26.88 -12.81
C LEU A 4 2.50 27.05 -11.31
N GLY A 5 2.00 26.09 -10.56
CA GLY A 5 2.08 26.02 -9.11
C GLY A 5 2.63 24.67 -8.68
N LEU A 6 3.65 24.68 -7.83
CA LEU A 6 4.24 23.49 -7.20
C LEU A 6 4.06 23.61 -5.70
N ILE A 7 3.56 22.57 -5.06
CA ILE A 7 3.49 22.44 -3.61
C ILE A 7 4.23 21.17 -3.22
N LEU A 8 5.10 21.28 -2.24
CA LEU A 8 5.78 20.18 -1.59
C LEU A 8 5.57 20.34 -0.09
N SER A 9 5.11 19.28 0.57
CA SER A 9 4.93 19.23 2.01
C SER A 9 5.47 17.94 2.59
N GLY A 10 5.94 17.99 3.81
CA GLY A 10 6.41 16.83 4.55
C GLY A 10 6.36 17.13 6.05
N TYR A 11 6.16 16.09 6.82
CA TYR A 11 6.22 16.16 8.27
C TYR A 11 6.83 14.88 8.84
N ARG A 12 7.34 14.98 10.05
CA ARG A 12 7.72 13.81 10.86
C ARG A 12 6.91 13.83 12.13
N ASN A 13 6.34 12.71 12.48
CA ASN A 13 5.70 12.57 13.77
C ASN A 13 6.44 11.51 14.61
N GLU A 14 6.48 11.73 15.89
CA GLU A 14 7.06 10.82 16.87
C GLU A 14 6.31 11.00 18.19
N VAL A 15 5.86 9.91 18.77
CA VAL A 15 5.21 9.92 20.08
C VAL A 15 6.25 10.19 21.15
N LYS A 16 6.13 11.32 21.86
CA LYS A 16 7.05 11.71 22.92
C LYS A 16 6.62 11.20 24.30
N LYS A 17 5.32 11.03 24.53
CA LYS A 17 4.76 10.57 25.80
C LYS A 17 3.40 9.96 25.62
N LEU A 18 3.10 8.91 26.36
CA LEU A 18 1.78 8.32 26.52
C LEU A 18 1.30 8.51 27.97
N ALA A 19 0.00 8.47 28.21
CA ALA A 19 -0.58 8.62 29.54
C ALA A 19 -0.18 7.50 30.49
N SER A 20 -0.03 6.28 29.97
CA SER A 20 0.64 5.14 30.60
C SER A 20 1.97 4.92 29.90
N ASN A 21 3.02 4.54 30.60
CA ASN A 21 4.31 4.20 29.99
C ASN A 21 4.26 2.90 29.13
N GLN A 22 3.07 2.49 28.74
CA GLN A 22 2.81 1.33 27.91
C GLN A 22 2.44 1.79 26.50
N PHE A 23 2.56 0.89 25.54
CA PHE A 23 2.11 1.10 24.17
C PHE A 23 0.58 0.98 24.06
N ILE A 24 0.02 1.59 23.03
CA ILE A 24 -1.36 1.40 22.57
C ILE A 24 -1.31 0.56 21.30
N SER A 25 -2.00 -0.57 21.27
CA SER A 25 -2.03 -1.44 20.09
C SER A 25 -3.45 -1.79 19.68
N ASN A 26 -3.62 -2.01 18.38
CA ASN A 26 -4.73 -2.73 17.81
C ASN A 26 -4.20 -3.94 17.02
N THR A 27 -5.05 -4.58 16.21
CA THR A 27 -4.66 -5.77 15.45
C THR A 27 -3.42 -5.55 14.58
N TYR A 28 -3.33 -4.41 13.88
CA TYR A 28 -2.33 -4.15 12.84
C TYR A 28 -1.28 -3.11 13.23
N THR A 29 -1.56 -2.27 14.23
CA THR A 29 -0.70 -1.13 14.56
C THR A 29 -0.32 -1.08 16.03
N ARG A 30 0.82 -0.44 16.30
CA ARG A 30 1.31 -0.10 17.63
C ARG A 30 1.72 1.36 17.67
N THR A 31 1.31 2.04 18.74
CA THR A 31 1.72 3.40 19.07
C THR A 31 2.56 3.34 20.34
N GLU A 32 3.81 3.73 20.26
CA GLU A 32 4.79 3.65 21.33
C GLU A 32 5.70 4.88 21.31
N VAL A 33 6.24 5.21 22.47
CA VAL A 33 7.20 6.33 22.61
C VAL A 33 8.43 6.06 21.73
N GLY A 34 8.88 7.08 20.99
CA GLY A 34 10.00 7.00 20.05
C GLY A 34 9.62 6.56 18.63
N HIS A 35 8.36 6.17 18.38
CA HIS A 35 7.87 5.76 17.07
C HIS A 35 6.76 6.67 16.55
N PRO A 36 6.50 6.69 15.22
CA PRO A 36 5.33 7.35 14.67
C PRO A 36 4.04 6.74 15.22
N ILE A 37 3.00 7.56 15.36
CA ILE A 37 1.67 7.09 15.78
C ILE A 37 1.13 6.04 14.78
N SER A 38 0.52 4.97 15.29
CA SER A 38 -0.14 3.93 14.47
C SER A 38 0.78 3.24 13.46
N SER A 39 2.07 3.10 13.76
CA SER A 39 3.00 2.34 12.93
C SER A 39 2.56 0.87 12.85
N PHE A 40 2.70 0.25 11.68
CA PHE A 40 2.35 -1.15 11.49
C PHE A 40 3.28 -2.07 12.30
N TYR A 41 2.67 -3.07 12.97
CA TYR A 41 3.39 -3.89 13.92
C TYR A 41 2.99 -5.37 13.77
N GLY A 42 3.95 -6.22 13.44
CA GLY A 42 3.70 -7.63 13.15
C GLY A 42 4.99 -8.43 12.98
N TYR A 43 4.85 -9.65 12.48
CA TYR A 43 5.96 -10.54 12.23
C TYR A 43 6.70 -10.17 10.94
N VAL A 44 8.01 -10.34 10.94
CA VAL A 44 8.84 -10.18 9.75
C VAL A 44 9.00 -11.54 9.09
N ILE A 45 8.69 -11.62 7.79
CA ILE A 45 8.89 -12.82 6.98
C ILE A 45 10.25 -12.72 6.31
N ASP A 46 11.11 -13.73 6.53
CA ASP A 46 12.44 -13.83 5.92
C ASP A 46 12.46 -14.71 4.64
N GLY A 47 11.32 -15.29 4.29
CA GLY A 47 11.17 -16.10 3.09
C GLY A 47 10.30 -17.35 3.31
N ILE A 48 10.49 -18.34 2.45
CA ILE A 48 9.80 -19.62 2.47
C ILE A 48 10.85 -20.70 2.69
N PHE A 49 10.58 -21.68 3.57
CA PHE A 49 11.45 -22.84 3.76
C PHE A 49 11.56 -23.62 2.46
N GLN A 50 12.78 -23.81 1.97
CA GLN A 50 13.07 -24.47 0.70
C GLN A 50 13.52 -25.93 0.87
N THR A 51 14.07 -26.27 2.03
CA THR A 51 14.66 -27.59 2.30
C THR A 51 14.39 -28.04 3.73
N GLN A 52 14.45 -29.35 3.96
CA GLN A 52 14.35 -29.91 5.30
C GLN A 52 15.47 -29.40 6.22
N GLY A 53 16.68 -29.22 5.68
CA GLY A 53 17.81 -28.69 6.45
C GLY A 53 17.55 -27.26 6.96
N GLU A 54 16.86 -26.41 6.18
CA GLU A 54 16.42 -25.09 6.66
C GLU A 54 15.38 -25.20 7.78
N VAL A 55 14.42 -26.11 7.65
CA VAL A 55 13.40 -26.35 8.68
C VAL A 55 14.05 -26.82 9.98
N ASP A 56 14.98 -27.79 9.90
CA ASP A 56 15.63 -28.39 11.07
C ASP A 56 16.56 -27.39 11.79
N SER A 57 17.24 -26.54 11.02
CA SER A 57 18.18 -25.54 11.57
C SER A 57 17.52 -24.25 12.05
N HIS A 58 16.26 -24.01 11.67
CA HIS A 58 15.54 -22.82 12.10
C HIS A 58 15.10 -22.94 13.56
N VAL A 59 15.00 -21.80 14.24
CA VAL A 59 14.49 -21.69 15.62
C VAL A 59 13.13 -22.36 15.77
N GLU A 60 12.67 -22.57 16.98
CA GLU A 60 11.35 -23.14 17.25
C GLU A 60 10.26 -22.23 16.66
N GLN A 61 9.54 -22.74 15.68
CA GLN A 61 8.41 -22.06 15.05
C GLN A 61 7.26 -23.08 14.92
N SER A 62 6.05 -22.69 15.30
CA SER A 62 4.87 -23.55 15.20
C SER A 62 4.66 -24.01 13.75
N ASP A 63 4.46 -25.31 13.57
CA ASP A 63 4.10 -25.95 12.30
C ASP A 63 5.03 -25.60 11.13
N LYS A 64 6.32 -25.34 11.40
CA LYS A 64 7.33 -25.10 10.36
C LYS A 64 7.50 -26.31 9.45
N ALA A 65 7.46 -26.10 8.14
CA ALA A 65 7.60 -27.13 7.13
C ALA A 65 8.14 -26.51 5.82
N ILE A 66 8.63 -27.37 4.92
CA ILE A 66 8.99 -26.93 3.56
C ILE A 66 7.76 -26.31 2.90
N GLY A 67 7.94 -25.19 2.18
CA GLY A 67 6.86 -24.45 1.53
C GLY A 67 6.14 -23.46 2.43
N ARG A 68 6.40 -23.44 3.74
CA ARG A 68 5.77 -22.51 4.69
C ARG A 68 6.67 -21.28 4.92
N TRP A 69 6.07 -20.16 5.38
CA TRP A 69 6.83 -18.96 5.71
C TRP A 69 7.76 -19.17 6.89
N LYS A 70 8.95 -18.63 6.74
CA LYS A 70 9.99 -18.53 7.74
C LYS A 70 9.92 -17.15 8.40
N TYR A 71 9.58 -17.10 9.68
CA TYR A 71 9.52 -15.86 10.45
C TYR A 71 10.86 -15.56 11.13
N ARG A 72 11.15 -14.28 11.30
CA ARG A 72 12.38 -13.82 11.94
C ARG A 72 12.25 -13.89 13.46
N ASP A 73 13.23 -14.50 14.12
CA ASP A 73 13.47 -14.37 15.56
C ASP A 73 14.11 -12.99 15.79
N VAL A 74 13.29 -12.04 16.29
CA VAL A 74 13.70 -10.64 16.44
C VAL A 74 14.47 -10.43 17.74
N ASN A 75 14.11 -11.14 18.78
CA ASN A 75 14.73 -11.03 20.10
C ASN A 75 15.89 -12.01 20.32
N ASN A 76 16.11 -12.98 19.40
CA ASN A 76 17.12 -14.02 19.41
C ASN A 76 17.01 -14.96 20.64
N ASP A 77 15.79 -15.31 21.03
CA ASP A 77 15.56 -16.23 22.15
C ASP A 77 15.40 -17.71 21.71
N GLY A 78 15.46 -17.97 20.39
CA GLY A 78 15.44 -19.30 19.80
C GLY A 78 14.04 -19.84 19.50
N LYS A 79 12.99 -19.03 19.61
CA LYS A 79 11.60 -19.41 19.28
C LYS A 79 10.87 -18.26 18.62
N ILE A 80 9.82 -18.55 17.87
CA ILE A 80 8.95 -17.55 17.26
C ILE A 80 7.65 -17.44 18.08
N ASP A 81 7.50 -16.30 18.78
CA ASP A 81 6.29 -16.01 19.57
C ASP A 81 5.87 -14.52 19.44
N SER A 82 4.97 -14.07 20.32
CA SER A 82 4.47 -12.69 20.26
C SER A 82 5.53 -11.60 20.51
N GLN A 83 6.69 -11.97 21.03
CA GLN A 83 7.82 -11.07 21.29
C GLN A 83 8.66 -10.81 20.03
N ASP A 84 8.49 -11.61 18.96
CA ASP A 84 9.15 -11.45 17.66
C ASP A 84 8.42 -10.51 16.71
N ARG A 85 7.39 -9.84 17.20
CA ARG A 85 6.73 -8.78 16.44
C ARG A 85 7.59 -7.52 16.45
N ALA A 86 7.71 -6.89 15.27
CA ALA A 86 8.50 -5.67 15.05
C ALA A 86 7.67 -4.62 14.29
N TYR A 87 8.21 -3.42 14.16
CA TYR A 87 7.67 -2.41 13.26
C TYR A 87 7.94 -2.83 11.83
N ILE A 88 6.87 -3.06 11.06
CA ILE A 88 6.90 -3.61 9.71
C ILE A 88 6.50 -2.60 8.64
N GLY A 89 6.09 -1.39 9.04
CA GLY A 89 5.76 -0.32 8.11
C GLY A 89 5.26 0.94 8.82
N ASN A 90 5.20 2.03 8.05
CA ASN A 90 4.79 3.35 8.51
C ASN A 90 3.68 3.91 7.60
N PRO A 91 2.46 4.24 8.13
CA PRO A 91 1.39 4.80 7.32
C PRO A 91 1.62 6.27 6.91
N HIS A 92 2.59 6.95 7.52
CA HIS A 92 2.85 8.36 7.27
C HIS A 92 3.82 8.55 6.10
N PRO A 93 3.49 9.41 5.12
CA PRO A 93 4.39 9.69 4.00
C PRO A 93 5.64 10.48 4.46
N ASP A 94 6.74 10.27 3.76
CA ASP A 94 7.92 11.11 3.89
C ASP A 94 7.65 12.51 3.33
N PHE A 95 6.94 12.57 2.19
CA PHE A 95 6.50 13.82 1.59
C PHE A 95 5.30 13.62 0.65
N GLU A 96 4.55 14.71 0.49
CA GLU A 96 3.47 14.84 -0.47
C GLU A 96 3.77 16.00 -1.42
N TYR A 97 3.31 15.90 -2.65
CA TYR A 97 3.52 16.93 -3.65
C TYR A 97 2.31 17.09 -4.56
N SER A 98 2.16 18.31 -5.07
CA SER A 98 1.21 18.59 -6.12
C SER A 98 1.73 19.58 -7.13
N LEU A 99 1.31 19.40 -8.38
CA LEU A 99 1.60 20.26 -9.51
C LEU A 99 0.30 20.69 -10.13
N SER A 100 0.05 22.00 -10.16
CA SER A 100 -1.03 22.61 -10.92
C SER A 100 -0.47 23.35 -12.11
N SER A 101 -1.07 23.19 -13.28
CA SER A 101 -0.65 23.88 -14.49
C SER A 101 -1.86 24.33 -15.30
N ARG A 102 -1.81 25.57 -15.80
CA ARG A 102 -2.82 26.14 -16.69
C ARG A 102 -2.15 26.78 -17.89
N PHE A 103 -2.61 26.40 -19.08
CA PHE A 103 -2.17 26.94 -20.34
C PHE A 103 -3.33 27.63 -21.05
N TYR A 104 -3.07 28.82 -21.56
CA TYR A 104 -4.03 29.59 -22.33
C TYR A 104 -3.46 29.89 -23.70
N TYR A 105 -4.15 29.45 -24.74
CA TYR A 105 -3.79 29.72 -26.11
C TYR A 105 -5.00 30.14 -26.94
N LYS A 106 -5.06 31.42 -27.31
CA LYS A 106 -6.24 32.00 -27.98
C LYS A 106 -7.49 31.77 -27.13
N ASN A 107 -8.43 31.00 -27.65
CA ASN A 107 -9.71 30.70 -27.03
C ASN A 107 -9.68 29.35 -26.27
N PHE A 108 -8.57 28.62 -26.30
CA PHE A 108 -8.39 27.38 -25.57
C PHE A 108 -7.73 27.60 -24.22
N ASP A 109 -8.15 26.85 -23.25
CA ASP A 109 -7.49 26.71 -21.96
C ASP A 109 -7.37 25.22 -21.60
N LEU A 110 -6.22 24.87 -21.07
CA LEU A 110 -5.90 23.53 -20.59
C LEU A 110 -5.45 23.65 -19.15
N SER A 111 -6.13 22.93 -18.25
CA SER A 111 -5.76 22.82 -16.84
C SER A 111 -5.42 21.37 -16.52
N LEU A 112 -4.34 21.16 -15.77
CA LEU A 112 -3.98 19.87 -15.23
C LEU A 112 -3.60 20.01 -13.76
N TYR A 113 -3.93 18.98 -12.98
CA TYR A 113 -3.56 18.86 -11.60
C TYR A 113 -3.06 17.46 -11.31
N ILE A 114 -1.82 17.38 -10.88
CA ILE A 114 -1.13 16.15 -10.49
C ILE A 114 -0.90 16.22 -8.98
N GLN A 115 -1.08 15.10 -8.30
CA GLN A 115 -0.71 14.95 -6.89
C GLN A 115 -0.04 13.60 -6.67
N GLY A 116 0.79 13.53 -5.64
CA GLY A 116 1.43 12.29 -5.22
C GLY A 116 1.78 12.29 -3.73
N SER A 117 1.98 11.09 -3.23
CA SER A 117 2.47 10.79 -1.89
C SER A 117 3.58 9.76 -2.00
N GLN A 118 4.63 9.89 -1.20
CA GLN A 118 5.79 9.00 -1.22
C GLN A 118 6.19 8.57 0.18
N GLY A 119 6.57 7.29 0.29
CA GLY A 119 7.17 6.71 1.51
C GLY A 119 6.17 6.23 2.54
N ASN A 120 4.86 6.29 2.27
CA ASN A 120 3.86 5.70 3.14
C ASN A 120 3.61 4.24 2.78
N ASP A 121 3.40 3.42 3.81
CA ASP A 121 2.94 2.04 3.65
C ASP A 121 1.43 1.93 3.81
N ILE A 122 0.86 0.87 3.23
CA ILE A 122 -0.55 0.48 3.36
C ILE A 122 -0.62 -0.94 3.92
N CYS A 123 -1.47 -1.17 4.92
CA CYS A 123 -1.80 -2.52 5.38
C CYS A 123 -3.02 -3.02 4.62
N PHE A 124 -2.82 -4.05 3.80
CA PHE A 124 -3.90 -4.73 3.08
C PHE A 124 -4.40 -5.94 3.89
N ALA A 125 -5.25 -5.70 4.87
CA ALA A 125 -5.70 -6.70 5.84
C ALA A 125 -6.38 -7.93 5.22
N SER A 126 -7.10 -7.78 4.10
CA SER A 126 -7.78 -8.89 3.41
C SER A 126 -6.89 -9.63 2.39
N LYS A 127 -5.60 -9.31 2.31
CA LYS A 127 -4.68 -9.92 1.34
C LYS A 127 -4.59 -11.43 1.50
N GLY A 128 -4.47 -11.92 2.72
CA GLY A 128 -4.39 -13.35 3.01
C GLY A 128 -5.58 -14.14 2.48
N GLY A 129 -6.79 -13.66 2.72
CA GLY A 129 -8.01 -14.28 2.20
C GLY A 129 -8.10 -14.27 0.68
N ARG A 130 -7.72 -13.16 0.06
CA ARG A 130 -7.71 -13.04 -1.42
C ARG A 130 -6.66 -13.94 -2.07
N ASP A 131 -5.53 -14.14 -1.42
CA ASP A 131 -4.44 -14.98 -1.92
C ASP A 131 -4.58 -16.46 -1.51
N GLY A 132 -5.71 -16.84 -0.88
CA GLY A 132 -6.05 -18.21 -0.57
C GLY A 132 -5.34 -18.78 0.66
N LEU A 133 -4.85 -17.93 1.55
CA LEU A 133 -4.11 -18.33 2.73
C LEU A 133 -4.99 -18.59 3.96
N ASP A 134 -6.29 -18.30 3.88
CA ASP A 134 -7.24 -18.55 4.96
C ASP A 134 -8.27 -19.64 4.61
N PHE A 135 -8.75 -20.32 5.63
CA PHE A 135 -9.76 -21.36 5.50
C PHE A 135 -11.12 -20.83 5.00
N TRP A 136 -11.51 -19.63 5.43
CA TRP A 136 -12.79 -19.02 5.05
C TRP A 136 -12.86 -18.63 3.58
N GLY A 137 -11.70 -18.59 2.93
CA GLY A 137 -11.57 -18.23 1.55
C GLY A 137 -12.07 -19.25 0.53
N ASP A 138 -12.47 -20.45 0.89
CA ASP A 138 -12.87 -21.50 -0.06
C ASP A 138 -14.13 -21.16 -0.85
N TYR A 139 -14.97 -20.28 -0.32
CA TYR A 139 -16.24 -19.86 -0.92
C TYR A 139 -16.16 -18.56 -1.71
N PHE A 140 -15.01 -17.90 -1.76
CA PHE A 140 -14.83 -16.62 -2.43
C PHE A 140 -13.86 -16.72 -3.62
N ASN A 141 -14.03 -15.83 -4.58
CA ASN A 141 -13.07 -15.67 -5.66
C ASN A 141 -11.71 -15.27 -5.10
N LYS A 142 -10.67 -15.93 -5.62
CA LYS A 142 -9.28 -15.69 -5.24
C LYS A 142 -8.59 -14.77 -6.23
N SER A 143 -7.51 -14.14 -5.79
CA SER A 143 -6.58 -13.43 -6.66
C SER A 143 -5.86 -14.42 -7.59
N THR A 144 -5.53 -13.97 -8.81
CA THR A 144 -4.68 -14.76 -9.72
C THR A 144 -3.28 -15.04 -9.15
N ARG A 145 -2.86 -14.34 -8.11
CA ARG A 145 -1.60 -14.59 -7.38
C ARG A 145 -1.52 -16.00 -6.79
N ILE A 146 -2.68 -16.61 -6.49
CA ILE A 146 -2.74 -18.01 -6.02
C ILE A 146 -2.09 -19.00 -7.01
N LEU A 147 -2.02 -18.65 -8.29
CA LEU A 147 -1.36 -19.48 -9.30
C LEU A 147 0.18 -19.44 -9.17
N ASN A 148 0.72 -18.52 -8.38
CA ASN A 148 2.15 -18.38 -8.12
C ASN A 148 2.49 -18.67 -6.65
N THR A 149 1.96 -19.78 -6.13
CA THR A 149 2.31 -20.31 -4.81
C THR A 149 3.52 -21.21 -4.88
N TRP A 150 4.15 -21.43 -3.75
CA TRP A 150 5.28 -22.33 -3.64
C TRP A 150 4.87 -23.76 -3.96
N THR A 151 5.65 -24.41 -4.83
CA THR A 151 5.64 -25.85 -5.09
C THR A 151 7.11 -26.32 -5.28
N PRO A 152 7.40 -27.62 -5.24
CA PRO A 152 8.73 -28.12 -5.55
C PRO A 152 9.30 -27.66 -6.90
N GLU A 153 8.41 -27.38 -7.87
CA GLU A 153 8.74 -26.89 -9.22
C GLU A 153 8.80 -25.35 -9.28
N ASN A 154 8.12 -24.64 -8.34
CA ASN A 154 8.06 -23.18 -8.27
C ASN A 154 8.60 -22.65 -6.94
N ARG A 155 9.89 -22.81 -6.71
CA ARG A 155 10.56 -22.43 -5.44
C ARG A 155 10.73 -20.93 -5.24
N ASN A 156 10.65 -20.13 -6.32
CA ASN A 156 10.78 -18.68 -6.26
C ASN A 156 9.44 -17.95 -6.07
N ALA A 157 8.40 -18.67 -5.63
CA ALA A 157 7.10 -18.10 -5.35
C ALA A 157 7.14 -17.07 -4.21
N GLU A 158 6.27 -16.07 -4.30
CA GLU A 158 6.05 -15.10 -3.21
C GLU A 158 5.11 -15.63 -2.12
N LEU A 159 4.20 -16.54 -2.50
CA LEU A 159 3.22 -17.12 -1.61
C LEU A 159 3.67 -18.50 -1.13
N PRO A 160 3.40 -18.85 0.13
CA PRO A 160 3.69 -20.19 0.65
C PRO A 160 2.83 -21.23 -0.05
N GLU A 161 3.13 -22.51 0.22
CA GLU A 161 2.27 -23.62 -0.19
C GLU A 161 0.85 -23.41 0.36
N ILE A 162 -0.15 -23.55 -0.49
CA ILE A 162 -1.55 -23.47 -0.07
C ILE A 162 -1.92 -24.75 0.67
N ASN A 163 -2.35 -24.56 1.90
CA ASN A 163 -2.80 -25.63 2.77
C ASN A 163 -4.09 -25.20 3.46
N ILE A 164 -5.18 -25.97 3.26
CA ILE A 164 -6.49 -25.66 3.84
C ILE A 164 -6.48 -25.71 5.38
N LEU A 165 -5.56 -26.44 5.97
CA LEU A 165 -5.41 -26.50 7.42
C LEU A 165 -4.63 -25.28 7.95
N ASN A 166 -3.98 -24.53 7.07
CA ASN A 166 -3.19 -23.34 7.39
C ASN A 166 -2.36 -23.49 8.69
N PRO A 167 -1.54 -24.54 8.82
CA PRO A 167 -0.92 -24.90 10.10
C PRO A 167 -0.04 -23.78 10.65
N ASN A 168 0.59 -22.98 9.76
CA ASN A 168 1.44 -21.86 10.17
C ASN A 168 0.66 -20.56 10.41
N ASP A 169 -0.68 -20.63 10.36
CA ASP A 169 -1.58 -19.49 10.55
C ASP A 169 -1.16 -18.24 9.74
N GLU A 170 -0.77 -18.45 8.48
CA GLU A 170 -0.27 -17.38 7.61
C GLU A 170 -1.29 -16.25 7.44
N ALA A 171 -2.58 -16.57 7.35
CA ALA A 171 -3.62 -15.57 7.21
C ALA A 171 -3.94 -14.85 8.51
N GLY A 172 -3.82 -15.52 9.65
CA GLY A 172 -4.14 -14.98 10.98
C GLY A 172 -3.01 -14.10 11.55
N LYS A 173 -1.77 -14.33 11.12
CA LYS A 173 -0.63 -13.56 11.61
C LYS A 173 -0.47 -12.25 10.85
N VAL A 174 -0.54 -11.12 11.56
CA VAL A 174 -0.14 -9.83 11.00
C VAL A 174 1.35 -9.85 10.74
N SER A 175 1.74 -9.72 9.50
CA SER A 175 3.13 -9.83 9.05
C SER A 175 3.48 -8.85 7.95
N SER A 176 4.77 -8.76 7.63
CA SER A 176 5.30 -7.92 6.54
C SER A 176 4.66 -8.24 5.17
N TYR A 177 4.07 -9.42 4.99
CA TYR A 177 3.31 -9.77 3.80
C TYR A 177 2.08 -8.87 3.57
N LEU A 178 1.44 -8.37 4.63
CA LEU A 178 0.26 -7.51 4.52
C LEU A 178 0.62 -6.06 4.20
N ILE A 179 1.90 -5.71 4.24
CA ILE A 179 2.36 -4.33 4.05
C ILE A 179 2.77 -4.12 2.60
N GLU A 180 2.23 -3.07 2.00
CA GLU A 180 2.46 -2.69 0.61
C GLU A 180 2.95 -1.25 0.54
N ASP A 181 3.77 -0.93 -0.46
CA ASP A 181 4.17 0.45 -0.76
C ASP A 181 2.94 1.25 -1.22
N GLY A 182 2.52 2.21 -0.41
CA GLY A 182 1.37 3.09 -0.66
C GLY A 182 1.70 4.31 -1.51
N SER A 183 2.93 4.45 -1.98
CA SER A 183 3.36 5.58 -2.81
C SER A 183 2.61 5.62 -4.13
N TYR A 184 2.24 6.83 -4.55
CA TYR A 184 1.55 7.02 -5.82
C TYR A 184 1.82 8.39 -6.44
N ILE A 185 1.60 8.49 -7.76
CA ILE A 185 1.41 9.72 -8.51
C ILE A 185 0.11 9.62 -9.31
N ARG A 186 -0.70 10.68 -9.29
CA ARG A 186 -2.03 10.68 -9.91
C ARG A 186 -2.27 11.95 -10.71
N LEU A 187 -2.68 11.78 -11.97
CA LEU A 187 -3.31 12.86 -12.73
C LEU A 187 -4.75 13.01 -12.23
N LYS A 188 -4.89 13.93 -11.26
CA LYS A 188 -6.14 14.12 -10.49
C LYS A 188 -7.22 14.79 -11.31
N GLN A 189 -6.82 15.76 -12.15
CA GLN A 189 -7.73 16.49 -13.02
C GLN A 189 -7.04 16.88 -14.33
N LEU A 190 -7.75 16.73 -15.42
CA LEU A 190 -7.42 17.23 -16.74
C LEU A 190 -8.67 17.91 -17.30
N GLU A 191 -8.58 19.19 -17.62
CA GLU A 191 -9.68 19.95 -18.20
C GLU A 191 -9.21 20.69 -19.45
N LEU A 192 -9.92 20.52 -20.56
CA LEU A 192 -9.73 21.27 -21.80
C LEU A 192 -10.97 22.12 -22.03
N GLY A 193 -10.81 23.43 -22.05
CA GLY A 193 -11.86 24.41 -22.29
C GLY A 193 -11.69 25.14 -23.60
N TYR A 194 -12.82 25.57 -24.17
CA TYR A 194 -12.88 26.46 -25.32
C TYR A 194 -13.91 27.55 -25.07
N THR A 195 -13.47 28.79 -25.10
CA THR A 195 -14.34 29.97 -24.97
C THR A 195 -14.71 30.48 -26.36
N LEU A 196 -16.00 30.52 -26.65
CA LEU A 196 -16.51 30.97 -27.94
C LEU A 196 -16.19 32.46 -28.16
N PRO A 197 -15.76 32.85 -29.40
CA PRO A 197 -15.51 34.24 -29.73
C PRO A 197 -16.74 35.15 -29.56
N LYS A 198 -16.56 36.34 -29.02
CA LYS A 198 -17.66 37.32 -28.81
C LYS A 198 -18.43 37.61 -30.10
N GLN A 199 -17.78 37.64 -31.24
CA GLN A 199 -18.41 37.87 -32.55
C GLN A 199 -19.45 36.80 -32.91
N THR A 200 -19.21 35.55 -32.52
CA THR A 200 -20.17 34.45 -32.71
C THR A 200 -21.30 34.53 -31.74
N LEU A 201 -21.03 34.89 -30.47
CA LEU A 201 -22.01 34.94 -29.39
C LEU A 201 -22.97 36.10 -29.53
N SER A 202 -22.52 37.27 -30.03
CA SER A 202 -23.38 38.44 -30.23
C SER A 202 -24.54 38.16 -31.21
N LYS A 203 -24.32 37.23 -32.20
CA LYS A 203 -25.38 36.85 -33.15
C LYS A 203 -26.55 36.09 -32.52
N ILE A 204 -26.30 35.45 -31.33
CA ILE A 204 -27.29 34.65 -30.61
C ILE A 204 -27.66 35.26 -29.25
N GLY A 205 -27.26 36.51 -29.01
CA GLY A 205 -27.62 37.26 -27.80
C GLY A 205 -26.89 36.81 -26.52
N LEU A 206 -25.82 36.05 -26.64
CA LEU A 206 -25.03 35.60 -25.49
C LEU A 206 -23.82 36.49 -25.26
N GLN A 207 -23.49 36.76 -23.99
CA GLN A 207 -22.33 37.55 -23.60
C GLN A 207 -21.05 36.71 -23.50
N GLN A 208 -21.17 35.47 -22.98
CA GLN A 208 -20.05 34.52 -22.82
C GLN A 208 -20.59 33.09 -22.87
N CYS A 209 -19.82 32.23 -23.52
CA CYS A 209 -20.04 30.78 -23.49
C CYS A 209 -18.69 30.09 -23.51
N ARG A 210 -18.49 29.18 -22.56
CA ARG A 210 -17.31 28.30 -22.52
C ARG A 210 -17.81 26.85 -22.47
N VAL A 211 -17.29 26.03 -23.36
CA VAL A 211 -17.51 24.59 -23.38
C VAL A 211 -16.23 23.93 -22.91
N TYR A 212 -16.33 22.92 -22.06
CA TYR A 212 -15.15 22.20 -21.56
C TYR A 212 -15.41 20.71 -21.44
N LEU A 213 -14.32 19.97 -21.51
CA LEU A 213 -14.23 18.55 -21.18
C LEU A 213 -13.38 18.41 -19.93
N ASN A 214 -13.90 17.74 -18.90
CA ASN A 214 -13.18 17.46 -17.67
C ASN A 214 -13.07 15.96 -17.44
N ALA A 215 -11.87 15.52 -17.04
CA ALA A 215 -11.60 14.14 -16.63
C ALA A 215 -10.95 14.16 -15.25
N GLU A 216 -11.43 13.30 -14.36
CA GLU A 216 -10.91 13.18 -12.99
C GLU A 216 -10.33 11.80 -12.74
N ASN A 217 -9.23 11.76 -11.98
CA ASN A 217 -8.51 10.53 -11.63
C ASN A 217 -8.13 9.68 -12.86
N LEU A 218 -7.76 10.35 -13.96
CA LEU A 218 -7.57 9.73 -15.27
C LEU A 218 -6.44 8.69 -15.27
N LEU A 219 -5.39 8.92 -14.50
CA LEU A 219 -4.23 8.04 -14.41
C LEU A 219 -3.69 8.02 -13.00
N THR A 220 -3.44 6.83 -12.47
CA THR A 220 -2.70 6.62 -11.23
C THR A 220 -1.55 5.66 -11.48
N LEU A 221 -0.34 6.06 -11.13
CA LEU A 221 0.85 5.23 -11.13
C LEU A 221 1.17 4.90 -9.67
N THR A 222 1.20 3.63 -9.34
CA THR A 222 1.48 3.13 -7.99
C THR A 222 2.10 1.73 -8.09
N LYS A 223 2.84 1.33 -7.07
CA LYS A 223 3.28 -0.05 -6.90
C LYS A 223 2.24 -0.93 -6.21
N TYR A 224 1.20 -0.33 -5.68
CA TYR A 224 0.09 -1.05 -5.06
C TYR A 224 -0.72 -1.79 -6.13
N ASN A 225 -0.53 -3.11 -6.22
CA ASN A 225 -1.09 -3.98 -7.28
C ASN A 225 -2.36 -4.73 -6.87
N ASN A 226 -3.09 -4.24 -5.89
CA ASN A 226 -4.28 -4.94 -5.37
C ASN A 226 -5.61 -4.34 -5.87
N ILE A 227 -5.58 -3.79 -7.08
CA ILE A 227 -6.78 -3.31 -7.79
C ILE A 227 -7.26 -4.36 -8.78
#